data_309b0523e0fb4c23b6db0fceb9404067
#
_entry.id   309b0523e0fb4c23b6db0fceb9404067
#
_cell.length_a   1.000
_cell.length_b   1.000
_cell.length_c   1.000
_cell.angle_alpha   90.00
_cell.angle_beta   90.00
_cell.angle_gamma   90.00
#
_symmetry.space_group_name_H-M   'P 1'
#
loop_
_entity.id
_entity.type
_entity.pdbx_description
1 polymer ?
#
loop_
_entity_poly.entity_id
_entity_poly.type
_entity_poly.pdbx_seq_one_letter_code
_entity_poly.pdbx_strand_id
1 'polypeptide(L)'
;MRVTVSSAQVLPGGFELPLEPRLPRIGAVDQVALEERAASLAKRSIKKESKLQALELAVRMMDLTTLEGSDTPGKVAALAAKAIQPDPADPSVPSCAAICVYPNLVPAARERVQGSGVKVASVATAFPSGQSPLPVKLRDVEEAVAFGADEIDMVIDRGAFLSGRYAKV
;
A
#
# COMPACT_ATOMS: atom_id res chain seq x y z
N MET A 1 -43.26 8.26 7.71
CA MET A 1 -41.90 8.34 8.26
C MET A 1 -41.07 9.14 7.27
N ARG A 2 -40.80 10.45 7.56
CA ARG A 2 -39.99 11.29 6.68
C ARG A 2 -38.53 10.95 6.92
N VAL A 3 -37.88 10.42 5.93
CA VAL A 3 -36.40 10.25 5.93
C VAL A 3 -35.82 11.66 5.72
N THR A 4 -35.28 12.23 6.77
CA THR A 4 -34.48 13.47 6.67
C THR A 4 -33.18 13.10 5.95
N VAL A 5 -33.03 13.59 4.74
CA VAL A 5 -31.76 13.50 4.01
C VAL A 5 -30.78 14.40 4.77
N SER A 6 -29.78 13.80 5.40
CA SER A 6 -28.70 14.52 6.06
C SER A 6 -27.96 15.35 5.00
N SER A 7 -27.88 16.67 5.23
CA SER A 7 -27.10 17.58 4.39
C SER A 7 -25.63 17.15 4.37
N ALA A 8 -24.98 17.24 3.20
CA ALA A 8 -23.56 17.01 3.05
C ALA A 8 -22.76 17.77 4.12
N GLN A 9 -21.87 17.07 4.80
CA GLN A 9 -20.98 17.68 5.79
C GLN A 9 -19.83 18.37 5.06
N VAL A 10 -19.76 19.71 5.14
CA VAL A 10 -18.64 20.48 4.61
C VAL A 10 -17.51 20.49 5.64
N LEU A 11 -16.35 19.97 5.26
CA LEU A 11 -15.15 19.99 6.09
C LEU A 11 -14.42 21.35 5.97
N PRO A 12 -13.58 21.72 6.96
CA PRO A 12 -12.70 22.86 6.84
C PRO A 12 -11.84 22.73 5.57
N GLY A 13 -11.89 23.77 4.71
CA GLY A 13 -11.23 23.74 3.39
C GLY A 13 -12.20 23.57 2.21
N GLY A 14 -13.52 23.50 2.46
CA GLY A 14 -14.53 23.47 1.40
C GLY A 14 -14.77 22.08 0.77
N PHE A 15 -14.22 21.03 1.35
CA PHE A 15 -14.49 19.66 0.93
C PHE A 15 -15.88 19.22 1.36
N GLU A 16 -16.74 18.90 0.41
CA GLU A 16 -18.02 18.24 0.69
C GLU A 16 -17.80 16.73 0.78
N LEU A 17 -18.15 16.14 1.94
CA LEU A 17 -18.23 14.69 2.02
C LEU A 17 -19.43 14.21 1.19
N PRO A 18 -19.26 13.17 0.37
CA PRO A 18 -20.38 12.56 -0.33
C PRO A 18 -21.42 12.04 0.67
N LEU A 19 -22.67 11.91 0.22
CA LEU A 19 -23.71 11.22 1.00
C LEU A 19 -23.20 9.83 1.38
N GLU A 20 -23.53 9.39 2.63
CA GLU A 20 -23.16 8.06 3.08
C GLU A 20 -23.51 6.99 2.04
N PRO A 21 -22.53 6.25 1.51
CA PRO A 21 -22.78 5.25 0.51
C PRO A 21 -23.59 4.10 1.11
N ARG A 22 -24.64 3.67 0.43
CA ARG A 22 -25.33 2.44 0.79
C ARG A 22 -24.50 1.26 0.37
N LEU A 23 -23.85 0.61 1.30
CA LEU A 23 -23.17 -0.64 1.01
C LEU A 23 -24.19 -1.72 0.61
N PRO A 24 -23.91 -2.56 -0.39
CA PRO A 24 -24.76 -3.70 -0.71
C PRO A 24 -24.86 -4.63 0.51
N ARG A 25 -26.00 -5.26 0.68
CA ARG A 25 -26.12 -6.32 1.69
C ARG A 25 -25.21 -7.47 1.26
N ILE A 26 -24.18 -7.70 2.05
CA ILE A 26 -23.29 -8.85 1.87
C ILE A 26 -23.95 -10.04 2.54
N GLY A 27 -24.14 -11.14 1.81
CA GLY A 27 -24.63 -12.40 2.37
C GLY A 27 -23.67 -12.97 3.41
N ALA A 28 -24.11 -13.99 4.12
CA ALA A 28 -23.23 -14.70 5.03
C ALA A 28 -22.05 -15.33 4.26
N VAL A 29 -20.85 -15.20 4.83
CA VAL A 29 -19.65 -15.84 4.30
C VAL A 29 -19.64 -17.29 4.76
N ASP A 30 -19.58 -18.23 3.81
CA ASP A 30 -19.38 -19.65 4.10
C ASP A 30 -17.90 -19.88 4.42
N GLN A 31 -17.55 -19.79 5.69
CA GLN A 31 -16.19 -19.95 6.18
C GLN A 31 -15.64 -21.35 5.84
N VAL A 32 -16.46 -22.39 6.00
CA VAL A 32 -16.03 -23.78 5.75
C VAL A 32 -15.63 -23.97 4.29
N ALA A 33 -16.47 -23.54 3.36
CA ALA A 33 -16.18 -23.65 1.93
C ALA A 33 -14.94 -22.83 1.53
N LEU A 34 -14.72 -21.65 2.13
CA LEU A 34 -13.52 -20.85 1.89
C LEU A 34 -12.25 -21.51 2.42
N GLU A 35 -12.30 -22.08 3.61
CA GLU A 35 -11.18 -22.81 4.22
C GLU A 35 -10.83 -24.07 3.42
N GLU A 36 -11.83 -24.82 2.99
CA GLU A 36 -11.64 -26.00 2.11
C GLU A 36 -11.02 -25.60 0.77
N ARG A 37 -11.48 -24.50 0.16
CA ARG A 37 -10.90 -23.98 -1.07
C ARG A 37 -9.45 -23.55 -0.89
N ALA A 38 -9.12 -22.82 0.17
CA ALA A 38 -7.76 -22.43 0.50
C ALA A 38 -6.86 -23.66 0.70
N ALA A 39 -7.33 -24.66 1.46
CA ALA A 39 -6.62 -25.91 1.67
C ALA A 39 -6.40 -26.69 0.36
N SER A 40 -7.37 -26.69 -0.55
CA SER A 40 -7.22 -27.34 -1.86
C SER A 40 -6.16 -26.66 -2.72
N LEU A 41 -6.07 -25.33 -2.68
CA LEU A 41 -5.05 -24.57 -3.39
C LEU A 41 -3.65 -24.82 -2.80
N ALA A 42 -3.53 -24.89 -1.48
CA ALA A 42 -2.28 -25.18 -0.78
C ALA A 42 -1.73 -26.59 -1.09
N LYS A 43 -2.58 -27.54 -1.47
CA LYS A 43 -2.15 -28.89 -1.89
C LYS A 43 -1.57 -28.93 -3.30
N ARG A 44 -1.78 -27.91 -4.11
CA ARG A 44 -1.24 -27.85 -5.47
C ARG A 44 0.26 -27.62 -5.42
N SER A 45 1.01 -28.41 -6.16
CA SER A 45 2.46 -28.19 -6.32
C SER A 45 2.77 -27.76 -7.75
N ILE A 46 3.56 -26.72 -7.88
CA ILE A 46 4.20 -26.34 -9.14
C ILE A 46 5.65 -26.83 -9.13
N LYS A 47 6.13 -27.27 -10.26
CA LYS A 47 7.46 -27.89 -10.36
C LYS A 47 8.22 -27.33 -11.56
N LYS A 48 9.53 -27.57 -11.59
CA LYS A 48 10.43 -27.21 -12.71
C LYS A 48 10.30 -25.73 -13.11
N GLU A 49 10.20 -25.45 -14.38
CA GLU A 49 10.11 -24.11 -14.97
C GLU A 49 8.96 -23.28 -14.42
N SER A 50 7.77 -23.89 -14.25
CA SER A 50 6.63 -23.17 -13.66
C SER A 50 6.89 -22.71 -12.22
N LYS A 51 7.71 -23.46 -11.45
CA LYS A 51 8.10 -23.04 -10.12
C LYS A 51 9.09 -21.88 -10.18
N LEU A 52 10.07 -21.93 -11.08
CA LEU A 52 11.03 -20.84 -11.29
C LEU A 52 10.30 -19.56 -11.70
N GLN A 53 9.44 -19.64 -12.70
CA GLN A 53 8.61 -18.50 -13.14
C GLN A 53 7.76 -17.91 -11.99
N ALA A 54 7.17 -18.76 -11.14
CA ALA A 54 6.39 -18.28 -10.01
C ALA A 54 7.26 -17.58 -8.97
N LEU A 55 8.48 -18.06 -8.72
CA LEU A 55 9.44 -17.42 -7.81
C LEU A 55 9.92 -16.08 -8.38
N GLU A 56 10.29 -16.02 -9.64
CA GLU A 56 10.68 -14.79 -10.32
C GLU A 56 9.52 -13.76 -10.32
N LEU A 57 8.30 -14.23 -10.62
CA LEU A 57 7.11 -13.36 -10.57
C LEU A 57 6.88 -12.81 -9.15
N ALA A 58 7.06 -13.65 -8.12
CA ALA A 58 6.92 -13.20 -6.74
C ALA A 58 7.96 -12.10 -6.43
N VAL A 59 9.22 -12.26 -6.84
CA VAL A 59 10.25 -11.23 -6.65
C VAL A 59 9.89 -9.95 -7.40
N ARG A 60 9.45 -10.03 -8.65
CA ARG A 60 9.04 -8.88 -9.48
C ARG A 60 7.84 -8.11 -8.94
N MET A 61 7.06 -8.71 -8.05
CA MET A 61 5.88 -8.11 -7.43
C MET A 61 6.11 -7.68 -5.98
N MET A 62 7.32 -7.79 -5.48
CA MET A 62 7.65 -7.38 -4.11
C MET A 62 7.93 -5.89 -4.03
N ASP A 63 7.35 -5.24 -3.02
CA ASP A 63 7.78 -3.94 -2.53
C ASP A 63 8.62 -4.16 -1.27
N LEU A 64 9.93 -3.93 -1.36
CA LEU A 64 10.78 -4.01 -0.18
C LEU A 64 10.54 -2.79 0.70
N THR A 65 10.09 -3.02 1.92
CA THR A 65 9.57 -2.00 2.82
C THR A 65 10.45 -1.83 4.06
N THR A 66 10.68 -0.58 4.46
CA THR A 66 11.18 -0.24 5.78
C THR A 66 10.42 0.98 6.31
N LEU A 67 9.80 0.83 7.50
CA LEU A 67 8.92 1.81 8.12
C LEU A 67 9.21 1.93 9.62
N GLU A 68 10.50 1.94 9.95
CA GLU A 68 10.94 2.07 11.32
C GLU A 68 11.25 3.53 11.66
N GLY A 69 10.93 3.96 12.86
CA GLY A 69 11.25 5.30 13.32
C GLY A 69 12.76 5.61 13.36
N SER A 70 13.60 4.58 13.24
CA SER A 70 15.07 4.67 13.19
C SER A 70 15.65 4.60 11.77
N ASP A 71 14.82 4.64 10.72
CA ASP A 71 15.30 4.55 9.35
C ASP A 71 16.17 5.75 8.96
N THR A 72 17.22 5.46 8.25
CA THR A 72 18.20 6.44 7.79
C THR A 72 18.40 6.34 6.27
N PRO A 73 18.92 7.40 5.62
CA PRO A 73 19.30 7.32 4.20
C PRO A 73 20.25 6.16 3.87
N GLY A 74 21.14 5.80 4.80
CA GLY A 74 22.04 4.65 4.65
C GLY A 74 21.29 3.31 4.63
N LYS A 75 20.29 3.14 5.49
CA LYS A 75 19.44 1.94 5.49
C LYS A 75 18.60 1.85 4.21
N VAL A 76 18.08 3.00 3.74
CA VAL A 76 17.34 3.07 2.46
C VAL A 76 18.24 2.73 1.28
N ALA A 77 19.50 3.18 1.29
CA ALA A 77 20.46 2.83 0.24
C ALA A 77 20.75 1.31 0.19
N ALA A 78 20.88 0.67 1.34
CA ALA A 78 21.03 -0.79 1.42
C ALA A 78 19.77 -1.53 0.94
N LEU A 79 18.57 -1.03 1.30
CA LEU A 79 17.31 -1.56 0.82
C LEU A 79 17.19 -1.44 -0.71
N ALA A 80 17.54 -0.29 -1.28
CA ALA A 80 17.52 -0.04 -2.71
C ALA A 80 18.48 -0.99 -3.46
N ALA A 81 19.71 -1.17 -2.96
CA ALA A 81 20.67 -2.12 -3.54
C ALA A 81 20.10 -3.54 -3.56
N LYS A 82 19.46 -3.96 -2.46
CA LYS A 82 18.80 -5.27 -2.40
C LYS A 82 17.59 -5.37 -3.33
N ALA A 83 16.80 -4.31 -3.52
CA ALA A 83 15.68 -4.32 -4.45
C ALA A 83 16.12 -4.42 -5.91
N ILE A 84 17.23 -3.75 -6.26
CA ILE A 84 17.80 -3.76 -7.61
C ILE A 84 18.41 -5.14 -7.93
N GLN A 85 19.15 -5.71 -6.99
CA GLN A 85 19.83 -7.01 -7.13
C GLN A 85 19.59 -7.85 -5.87
N PRO A 86 18.46 -8.60 -5.81
CA PRO A 86 18.09 -9.36 -4.60
C PRO A 86 19.08 -10.46 -4.22
N ASP A 87 19.71 -11.08 -5.22
CA ASP A 87 20.79 -12.03 -5.05
C ASP A 87 22.03 -11.58 -5.83
N PRO A 88 23.06 -11.03 -5.16
CA PRO A 88 24.30 -10.63 -5.83
C PRO A 88 25.07 -11.79 -6.47
N ALA A 89 24.87 -13.04 -6.03
CA ALA A 89 25.53 -14.21 -6.56
C ALA A 89 24.84 -14.75 -7.84
N ASP A 90 23.56 -14.41 -8.05
CA ASP A 90 22.79 -14.84 -9.21
C ASP A 90 22.15 -13.63 -9.93
N PRO A 91 22.81 -13.09 -10.97
CA PRO A 91 22.28 -11.96 -11.74
C PRO A 91 21.00 -12.28 -12.53
N SER A 92 20.59 -13.54 -12.64
CA SER A 92 19.33 -13.93 -13.29
C SER A 92 18.10 -13.64 -12.42
N VAL A 93 18.28 -13.47 -11.11
CA VAL A 93 17.19 -13.08 -10.20
C VAL A 93 16.73 -11.67 -10.52
N PRO A 94 15.44 -11.47 -10.84
CA PRO A 94 14.93 -10.16 -11.25
C PRO A 94 14.93 -9.16 -10.08
N SER A 95 14.92 -7.88 -10.42
CA SER A 95 14.69 -6.81 -9.44
C SER A 95 13.28 -6.87 -8.86
N CYS A 96 13.12 -6.31 -7.65
CA CYS A 96 11.82 -6.08 -7.05
C CYS A 96 11.03 -5.00 -7.80
N ALA A 97 9.71 -4.90 -7.56
CA ALA A 97 8.85 -3.87 -8.12
C ALA A 97 9.20 -2.48 -7.59
N ALA A 98 9.25 -2.36 -6.27
CA ALA A 98 9.47 -1.08 -5.60
C ALA A 98 10.25 -1.22 -4.29
N ILE A 99 10.64 -0.08 -3.76
CA ILE A 99 10.96 0.09 -2.33
C ILE A 99 9.93 1.03 -1.72
N CYS A 100 9.46 0.70 -0.51
CA CYS A 100 8.48 1.51 0.21
C CYS A 100 9.09 2.10 1.49
N VAL A 101 8.94 3.41 1.65
CA VAL A 101 9.55 4.18 2.74
C VAL A 101 8.60 5.28 3.24
N TYR A 102 8.95 5.94 4.34
CA TYR A 102 8.28 7.17 4.77
C TYR A 102 8.56 8.35 3.82
N PRO A 103 7.66 9.34 3.71
CA PRO A 103 7.79 10.47 2.77
C PRO A 103 9.13 11.20 2.82
N ASN A 104 9.65 11.45 4.02
CA ASN A 104 10.92 12.15 4.22
C ASN A 104 12.15 11.39 3.68
N LEU A 105 12.02 10.10 3.41
CA LEU A 105 13.09 9.26 2.85
C LEU A 105 12.94 9.01 1.34
N VAL A 106 11.84 9.46 0.73
CA VAL A 106 11.60 9.34 -0.71
C VAL A 106 12.73 9.95 -1.55
N PRO A 107 13.27 11.15 -1.26
CA PRO A 107 14.38 11.69 -2.04
C PRO A 107 15.62 10.79 -2.03
N ALA A 108 15.98 10.24 -0.86
CA ALA A 108 17.11 9.32 -0.74
C ALA A 108 16.85 7.99 -1.48
N ALA A 109 15.62 7.48 -1.42
CA ALA A 109 15.21 6.31 -2.17
C ALA A 109 15.31 6.53 -3.67
N ARG A 110 14.75 7.66 -4.16
CA ARG A 110 14.74 8.03 -5.58
C ARG A 110 16.15 8.13 -6.17
N GLU A 111 17.06 8.77 -5.45
CA GLU A 111 18.47 8.86 -5.87
C GLU A 111 19.09 7.48 -6.10
N ARG A 112 18.78 6.52 -5.23
CA ARG A 112 19.41 5.19 -5.24
C ARG A 112 18.82 4.23 -6.28
N VAL A 113 17.54 4.37 -6.62
CA VAL A 113 16.92 3.49 -7.63
C VAL A 113 16.96 4.07 -9.04
N GLN A 114 17.50 5.26 -9.21
CA GLN A 114 17.54 5.94 -10.52
C GLN A 114 18.16 5.05 -11.59
N GLY A 115 17.43 4.87 -12.70
CA GLY A 115 17.88 4.08 -13.84
C GLY A 115 17.75 2.55 -13.67
N SER A 116 17.32 2.05 -12.52
CA SER A 116 17.17 0.60 -12.27
C SER A 116 15.82 0.01 -12.72
N GLY A 117 14.81 0.87 -12.89
CA GLY A 117 13.42 0.45 -13.12
C GLY A 117 12.63 0.14 -11.84
N VAL A 118 13.29 0.05 -10.67
CA VAL A 118 12.61 -0.10 -9.38
C VAL A 118 11.89 1.21 -9.04
N LYS A 119 10.64 1.09 -8.60
CA LYS A 119 9.80 2.24 -8.21
C LYS A 119 10.06 2.66 -6.77
N VAL A 120 9.62 3.88 -6.43
CA VAL A 120 9.58 4.36 -5.07
C VAL A 120 8.12 4.50 -4.64
N ALA A 121 7.69 3.67 -3.71
CA ALA A 121 6.43 3.80 -3.02
C ALA A 121 6.64 4.59 -1.71
N SER A 122 5.66 5.39 -1.34
CA SER A 122 5.65 6.08 -0.05
C SER A 122 4.36 5.79 0.70
N VAL A 123 4.47 5.44 1.98
CA VAL A 123 3.29 5.44 2.83
C VAL A 123 2.78 6.86 3.01
N ALA A 124 1.47 7.03 3.14
CA ALA A 124 0.84 8.32 3.39
C ALA A 124 -0.50 8.16 4.13
N THR A 125 -1.23 9.28 4.27
CA THR A 125 -2.55 9.36 4.92
C THR A 125 -2.52 9.03 6.40
N ALA A 126 -1.48 9.51 7.10
CA ALA A 126 -1.24 9.26 8.52
C ALA A 126 -1.03 7.76 8.84
N PHE A 127 -0.25 7.09 8.00
CA PHE A 127 0.15 5.70 8.22
C PHE A 127 0.85 5.54 9.60
N PRO A 128 0.60 4.45 10.38
CA PRO A 128 -0.26 3.30 10.04
C PRO A 128 -1.71 3.43 10.50
N SER A 129 -2.09 4.50 11.18
CA SER A 129 -3.40 4.59 11.85
C SER A 129 -4.53 5.11 10.96
N GLY A 130 -4.22 5.98 10.02
CA GLY A 130 -5.21 6.69 9.23
C GLY A 130 -6.02 7.73 10.00
N GLN A 131 -5.62 8.05 11.25
CA GLN A 131 -6.39 8.89 12.17
C GLN A 131 -5.89 10.33 12.22
N SER A 132 -5.98 11.01 11.09
CA SER A 132 -5.71 12.45 11.00
C SER A 132 -6.85 13.16 10.27
N PRO A 133 -7.03 14.47 10.45
CA PRO A 133 -7.95 15.25 9.63
C PRO A 133 -7.62 15.12 8.13
N LEU A 134 -8.65 15.14 7.29
CA LEU A 134 -8.49 14.98 5.84
C LEU A 134 -7.46 15.95 5.21
N PRO A 135 -7.44 17.26 5.56
CA PRO A 135 -6.44 18.16 4.98
C PRO A 135 -4.99 17.74 5.28
N VAL A 136 -4.73 17.16 6.45
CA VAL A 136 -3.39 16.64 6.80
C VAL A 136 -3.03 15.43 5.95
N LYS A 137 -4.00 14.52 5.73
CA LYS A 137 -3.79 13.35 4.88
C LYS A 137 -3.53 13.73 3.42
N LEU A 138 -4.26 14.71 2.90
CA LEU A 138 -4.06 15.20 1.53
C LEU A 138 -2.68 15.84 1.38
N ARG A 139 -2.27 16.64 2.37
CA ARG A 139 -0.95 17.26 2.37
C ARG A 139 0.18 16.23 2.44
N ASP A 140 0.01 15.17 3.21
CA ASP A 140 0.96 14.05 3.33
C ASP A 140 1.18 13.38 1.96
N VAL A 141 0.10 13.14 1.19
CA VAL A 141 0.17 12.62 -0.18
C VAL A 141 0.86 13.62 -1.13
N GLU A 142 0.47 14.90 -1.09
CA GLU A 142 1.06 15.95 -1.93
C GLU A 142 2.58 16.03 -1.73
N GLU A 143 3.05 15.97 -0.48
CA GLU A 143 4.47 16.02 -0.16
C GLU A 143 5.20 14.76 -0.64
N ALA A 144 4.64 13.57 -0.41
CA ALA A 144 5.25 12.33 -0.88
C ALA A 144 5.42 12.33 -2.42
N VAL A 145 4.42 12.79 -3.15
CA VAL A 145 4.49 12.94 -4.62
C VAL A 145 5.51 14.01 -5.02
N ALA A 146 5.53 15.15 -4.34
CA ALA A 146 6.50 16.22 -4.61
C ALA A 146 7.94 15.79 -4.34
N PHE A 147 8.18 14.88 -3.39
CA PHE A 147 9.48 14.29 -3.12
C PHE A 147 9.90 13.23 -4.16
N GLY A 148 8.99 12.84 -5.06
CA GLY A 148 9.27 11.94 -6.17
C GLY A 148 8.82 10.51 -5.97
N ALA A 149 7.84 10.24 -5.11
CA ALA A 149 7.20 8.94 -5.04
C ALA A 149 6.48 8.62 -6.35
N ASP A 150 6.67 7.40 -6.86
CA ASP A 150 5.95 6.88 -8.03
C ASP A 150 4.59 6.31 -7.62
N GLU A 151 4.47 5.85 -6.38
CA GLU A 151 3.29 5.15 -5.85
C GLU A 151 3.01 5.62 -4.41
N ILE A 152 1.73 5.67 -4.06
CA ILE A 152 1.28 6.00 -2.70
C ILE A 152 0.61 4.79 -2.07
N ASP A 153 1.18 4.34 -0.96
CA ASP A 153 0.60 3.30 -0.10
C ASP A 153 -0.23 3.99 1.00
N MET A 154 -1.52 4.12 0.75
CA MET A 154 -2.42 4.83 1.65
C MET A 154 -3.10 3.90 2.65
N VAL A 155 -3.37 4.41 3.84
CA VAL A 155 -4.18 3.73 4.83
C VAL A 155 -5.53 4.44 5.02
N ILE A 156 -6.60 3.65 5.02
CA ILE A 156 -7.95 4.17 5.31
C ILE A 156 -8.12 4.47 6.81
N ASP A 157 -9.07 5.36 7.15
CA ASP A 157 -9.54 5.52 8.53
C ASP A 157 -10.37 4.30 8.95
N ARG A 158 -9.70 3.27 9.47
CA ARG A 158 -10.33 2.02 9.90
C ARG A 158 -11.38 2.24 11.00
N GLY A 159 -11.17 3.23 11.88
CA GLY A 159 -12.14 3.58 12.91
C GLY A 159 -13.42 4.15 12.31
N ALA A 160 -13.33 4.97 11.27
CA ALA A 160 -14.49 5.44 10.52
C ALA A 160 -15.20 4.28 9.83
N PHE A 161 -14.47 3.40 9.17
CA PHE A 161 -15.04 2.21 8.51
C PHE A 161 -15.81 1.32 9.49
N LEU A 162 -15.18 0.93 10.60
CA LEU A 162 -15.78 0.06 11.61
C LEU A 162 -16.99 0.69 12.33
N SER A 163 -17.08 2.02 12.35
CA SER A 163 -18.22 2.74 12.91
C SER A 163 -19.30 3.10 11.88
N GLY A 164 -19.21 2.57 10.65
CA GLY A 164 -20.17 2.79 9.58
C GLY A 164 -20.12 4.17 8.93
N ARG A 165 -19.09 4.96 9.18
CA ARG A 165 -18.90 6.29 8.58
C ARG A 165 -18.20 6.18 7.24
N TYR A 166 -18.83 5.50 6.28
CA TYR A 166 -18.23 5.15 5.00
C TYR A 166 -17.92 6.36 4.12
N ALA A 167 -18.74 7.41 4.19
CA ALA A 167 -18.47 8.64 3.44
C ALA A 167 -17.18 9.34 3.86
N LYS A 168 -16.70 9.08 5.09
CA LYS A 168 -15.43 9.60 5.59
C LYS A 168 -14.22 8.81 5.06
N VAL A 169 -14.42 7.53 4.72
CA VAL A 169 -13.38 6.63 4.21
C VAL A 169 -13.12 6.87 2.74
#